data_942f8a8b66c172028919192cd6741c20
#
_entry.id   942f8a8b66c172028919192cd6741c20
#
_cell.length_a   1.000
_cell.length_b   1.000
_cell.length_c   1.000
_cell.angle_alpha   90.00
_cell.angle_beta   90.00
_cell.angle_gamma   90.00
#
_symmetry.space_group_name_H-M   'P 1'
#
loop_
_entity.id
_entity.type
_entity.pdbx_description
1 polymer ?
#
loop_
_entity_poly.entity_id
_entity_poly.type
_entity_poly.pdbx_seq_one_letter_code
_entity_poly.pdbx_strand_id
1 'polypeptide(L)'
;YIDQAIETKNDDGKTVLAYGGDFEDRPSDYGFCTNGVIYADRTYSPKVQEMKALYSNIRMSIQNGMLTVENRNLFADTNNLSFVVRLEKNGVVLKSDTFSLNVPAGESKTMKLTLHKIDSAGEYVFHVSAVTADQTLWADAGHEIAFAQEVFEVKDNQIPETTLQKPTIVYGDVIIGVHGENFSMMFDKKEGGISSLKYNDFEYITRTPKVSFWRAMTDNDTGASEPYNLAQWYAAGKFAKYKTVSWLEQEDAMKITFTYQAACIPTFEFTVTY
;
A
#
# COMPACT_ATOMS: atom_id res chain seq x y z
N TYR A 1 -17.10 -14.52 9.12
CA TYR A 1 -18.48 -14.23 9.56
C TYR A 1 -18.87 -12.78 9.26
N ILE A 2 -20.14 -12.47 9.42
CA ILE A 2 -20.71 -11.14 9.29
C ILE A 2 -20.65 -10.47 10.66
N ASP A 3 -20.27 -9.20 10.70
CA ASP A 3 -20.25 -8.43 11.93
C ASP A 3 -21.63 -8.28 12.56
N GLN A 4 -21.63 -8.21 13.87
CA GLN A 4 -22.83 -8.03 14.70
C GLN A 4 -22.92 -6.57 15.12
N ALA A 5 -23.79 -5.83 14.48
CA ALA A 5 -24.15 -4.47 14.87
C ALA A 5 -25.55 -4.13 14.34
N ILE A 6 -26.15 -3.12 14.93
CA ILE A 6 -27.48 -2.59 14.56
C ILE A 6 -27.28 -1.18 14.03
N GLU A 7 -27.81 -0.92 12.85
CA GLU A 7 -27.83 0.43 12.30
C GLU A 7 -28.73 1.32 13.14
N THR A 8 -28.21 2.45 13.61
CA THR A 8 -28.93 3.45 14.38
C THR A 8 -28.44 4.86 13.99
N LYS A 9 -29.00 5.88 14.61
CA LYS A 9 -28.55 7.26 14.42
C LYS A 9 -27.98 7.80 15.73
N ASN A 10 -26.83 8.47 15.63
CA ASN A 10 -26.27 9.21 16.75
C ASN A 10 -27.00 10.55 16.96
N ASP A 11 -26.60 11.32 17.98
CA ASP A 11 -27.20 12.61 18.33
C ASP A 11 -27.11 13.65 17.21
N ASP A 12 -26.13 13.52 16.30
CA ASP A 12 -26.00 14.38 15.11
C ASP A 12 -26.89 13.91 13.93
N GLY A 13 -27.66 12.83 14.10
CA GLY A 13 -28.51 12.25 13.06
C GLY A 13 -27.74 11.42 12.01
N LYS A 14 -26.43 11.16 12.21
CA LYS A 14 -25.62 10.32 11.32
C LYS A 14 -25.87 8.85 11.60
N THR A 15 -25.97 8.05 10.54
CA THR A 15 -26.03 6.59 10.65
C THR A 15 -24.74 6.06 11.23
N VAL A 16 -24.84 5.24 12.27
CA VAL A 16 -23.75 4.54 12.94
C VAL A 16 -24.14 3.08 13.15
N LEU A 17 -23.15 2.20 13.26
CA LEU A 17 -23.33 0.78 13.57
C LEU A 17 -23.09 0.60 15.07
N ALA A 18 -24.16 0.48 15.83
CA ALA A 18 -24.14 0.33 17.29
C ALA A 18 -24.05 -1.16 17.68
N TYR A 19 -23.39 -1.45 18.79
CA TYR A 19 -23.21 -2.80 19.34
C TYR A 19 -23.42 -2.80 20.86
N GLY A 20 -23.24 -3.96 21.51
CA GLY A 20 -23.51 -4.12 22.94
C GLY A 20 -22.76 -3.10 23.80
N GLY A 21 -23.50 -2.43 24.66
CA GLY A 21 -23.06 -1.31 25.48
C GLY A 21 -23.52 0.05 24.97
N ASP A 22 -23.80 0.21 23.68
CA ASP A 22 -24.30 1.46 23.09
C ASP A 22 -25.79 1.74 23.41
N PHE A 23 -26.49 0.71 23.87
CA PHE A 23 -27.91 0.75 24.24
C PHE A 23 -28.11 0.81 25.77
N GLU A 24 -27.11 1.27 26.53
CA GLU A 24 -27.09 1.28 28.00
C GLU A 24 -27.18 -0.14 28.62
N ASP A 25 -27.01 -1.17 27.84
CA ASP A 25 -27.02 -2.57 28.24
C ASP A 25 -25.71 -2.97 28.93
N ARG A 26 -25.87 -3.71 30.05
CA ARG A 26 -24.74 -4.26 30.84
C ARG A 26 -25.12 -5.64 31.41
N PRO A 27 -24.20 -6.61 31.43
CA PRO A 27 -22.83 -6.56 30.90
C PRO A 27 -22.78 -6.63 29.38
N SER A 28 -21.67 -6.15 28.76
CA SER A 28 -21.42 -6.28 27.32
C SER A 28 -19.93 -6.52 27.07
N ASP A 29 -19.61 -7.07 25.91
CA ASP A 29 -18.21 -7.27 25.48
C ASP A 29 -17.60 -6.01 24.81
N TYR A 30 -18.29 -4.89 24.89
CA TYR A 30 -17.89 -3.58 24.34
C TYR A 30 -17.43 -3.68 22.89
N GLY A 31 -16.19 -3.29 22.59
CA GLY A 31 -15.60 -3.29 21.26
C GLY A 31 -15.39 -4.69 20.63
N PHE A 32 -16.01 -5.76 21.15
CA PHE A 32 -15.99 -7.09 20.53
C PHE A 32 -16.94 -7.17 19.32
N CYS A 33 -16.73 -6.27 18.39
CA CYS A 33 -17.39 -6.26 17.10
C CYS A 33 -16.40 -5.84 16.01
N THR A 34 -16.84 -5.64 14.76
CA THR A 34 -15.97 -5.27 13.63
C THR A 34 -14.82 -6.25 13.34
N ASN A 35 -14.95 -7.49 13.80
CA ASN A 35 -14.01 -8.58 13.54
C ASN A 35 -14.37 -9.39 12.30
N GLY A 36 -15.57 -9.19 11.77
CA GLY A 36 -16.11 -9.91 10.61
C GLY A 36 -15.37 -9.62 9.32
N VAL A 37 -15.58 -10.47 8.36
CA VAL A 37 -15.10 -10.30 6.98
C VAL A 37 -16.06 -9.43 6.20
N ILE A 38 -17.34 -9.46 6.58
CA ILE A 38 -18.41 -8.63 6.05
C ILE A 38 -18.88 -7.72 7.17
N TYR A 39 -18.99 -6.44 6.90
CA TYR A 39 -19.48 -5.46 7.87
C TYR A 39 -20.98 -5.67 8.20
N ALA A 40 -21.43 -5.10 9.31
CA ALA A 40 -22.80 -5.25 9.76
C ALA A 40 -23.84 -4.71 8.77
N ASP A 41 -23.49 -3.68 8.00
CA ASP A 41 -24.29 -3.14 6.90
C ASP A 41 -24.27 -4.00 5.62
N ARG A 42 -23.59 -5.17 5.65
CA ARG A 42 -23.38 -6.11 4.56
C ARG A 42 -22.37 -5.66 3.49
N THR A 43 -21.69 -4.56 3.67
CA THR A 43 -20.57 -4.19 2.79
C THR A 43 -19.38 -5.09 3.06
N TYR A 44 -18.54 -5.28 2.03
CA TYR A 44 -17.37 -6.14 2.11
C TYR A 44 -16.19 -5.39 2.72
N SER A 45 -15.55 -6.00 3.72
CA SER A 45 -14.26 -5.51 4.18
C SER A 45 -13.15 -5.85 3.16
N PRO A 46 -11.99 -5.16 3.19
CA PRO A 46 -10.85 -5.52 2.35
C PRO A 46 -10.38 -6.97 2.48
N LYS A 47 -10.66 -7.62 3.62
CA LYS A 47 -10.36 -9.03 3.88
C LYS A 47 -11.05 -10.00 2.90
N VAL A 48 -12.21 -9.60 2.34
CA VAL A 48 -12.97 -10.43 1.39
C VAL A 48 -12.16 -10.69 0.12
N GLN A 49 -11.44 -9.72 -0.39
CA GLN A 49 -10.61 -9.90 -1.58
C GLN A 49 -9.47 -10.89 -1.36
N GLU A 50 -8.81 -10.80 -0.20
CA GLU A 50 -7.77 -11.76 0.18
C GLU A 50 -8.35 -13.17 0.33
N MET A 51 -9.49 -13.31 1.01
CA MET A 51 -10.19 -14.59 1.14
C MET A 51 -10.56 -15.17 -0.21
N LYS A 52 -11.12 -14.36 -1.12
CA LYS A 52 -11.47 -14.79 -2.48
C LYS A 52 -10.25 -15.38 -3.19
N ALA A 53 -9.11 -14.70 -3.15
CA ALA A 53 -7.88 -15.17 -3.74
C ALA A 53 -7.37 -16.46 -3.09
N LEU A 54 -7.40 -16.55 -1.75
CA LEU A 54 -6.91 -17.71 -1.01
C LEU A 54 -7.79 -18.96 -1.18
N TYR A 55 -9.11 -18.79 -1.25
CA TYR A 55 -10.06 -19.92 -1.35
C TYR A 55 -10.44 -20.29 -2.79
N SER A 56 -9.99 -19.54 -3.80
CA SER A 56 -10.24 -19.89 -5.20
C SER A 56 -9.59 -21.23 -5.54
N ASN A 57 -10.35 -22.12 -6.18
CA ASN A 57 -9.83 -23.36 -6.76
C ASN A 57 -9.15 -23.16 -8.11
N ILE A 58 -9.29 -21.99 -8.72
CA ILE A 58 -8.56 -21.62 -9.92
C ILE A 58 -7.39 -20.75 -9.48
N ARG A 59 -6.18 -21.20 -9.73
CA ARG A 59 -4.94 -20.47 -9.48
C ARG A 59 -4.34 -20.02 -10.81
N MET A 60 -3.90 -18.80 -10.86
CA MET A 60 -3.30 -18.25 -12.05
C MET A 60 -2.01 -17.51 -11.72
N SER A 61 -1.05 -17.56 -12.62
CA SER A 61 0.17 -16.76 -12.57
C SER A 61 0.59 -16.35 -13.97
N ILE A 62 1.23 -15.19 -14.09
CA ILE A 62 1.80 -14.71 -15.35
C ILE A 62 3.28 -14.45 -15.11
N GLN A 63 4.13 -15.01 -15.99
CA GLN A 63 5.58 -14.77 -15.96
C GLN A 63 6.12 -14.67 -17.38
N ASN A 64 6.77 -13.59 -17.72
CA ASN A 64 7.31 -13.32 -19.06
C ASN A 64 6.26 -13.48 -20.17
N GLY A 65 5.04 -13.01 -19.92
CA GLY A 65 3.91 -13.12 -20.82
C GLY A 65 3.36 -14.54 -20.99
N MET A 66 3.75 -15.49 -20.15
CA MET A 66 3.23 -16.85 -20.09
C MET A 66 2.21 -16.95 -18.95
N LEU A 67 0.95 -17.17 -19.30
CA LEU A 67 -0.13 -17.46 -18.35
C LEU A 67 -0.13 -18.93 -18.00
N THR A 68 -0.07 -19.27 -16.73
CA THR A 68 -0.32 -20.60 -16.20
C THR A 68 -1.63 -20.60 -15.43
N VAL A 69 -2.53 -21.52 -15.77
CA VAL A 69 -3.80 -21.76 -15.07
C VAL A 69 -3.75 -23.15 -14.46
N GLU A 70 -3.90 -23.23 -13.14
CA GLU A 70 -4.02 -24.46 -12.36
C GLU A 70 -5.46 -24.60 -11.88
N ASN A 71 -6.10 -25.71 -12.24
CA ASN A 71 -7.45 -26.05 -11.81
C ASN A 71 -7.40 -27.05 -10.64
N ARG A 72 -7.70 -26.59 -9.44
CA ARG A 72 -7.75 -27.39 -8.20
C ARG A 72 -9.12 -27.94 -7.89
N ASN A 73 -10.09 -27.81 -8.79
CA ASN A 73 -11.37 -28.48 -8.62
C ASN A 73 -11.19 -30.01 -8.67
N LEU A 74 -12.04 -30.72 -7.94
CA LEU A 74 -11.98 -32.19 -7.89
C LEU A 74 -12.63 -32.86 -9.13
N PHE A 75 -13.64 -32.20 -9.72
CA PHE A 75 -14.47 -32.84 -10.75
C PHE A 75 -14.75 -31.92 -11.96
N ALA A 76 -14.75 -30.59 -11.76
CA ALA A 76 -15.11 -29.63 -12.79
C ALA A 76 -13.88 -29.16 -13.56
N ASP A 77 -13.98 -29.13 -14.87
CA ASP A 77 -13.02 -28.41 -15.73
C ASP A 77 -13.35 -26.90 -15.79
N THR A 78 -12.62 -26.14 -16.62
CA THR A 78 -12.79 -24.69 -16.75
C THR A 78 -13.63 -24.30 -17.98
N ASN A 79 -14.40 -25.20 -18.58
CA ASN A 79 -15.24 -24.89 -19.75
C ASN A 79 -16.34 -23.86 -19.45
N ASN A 80 -16.75 -23.75 -18.19
CA ASN A 80 -17.74 -22.77 -17.72
C ASN A 80 -17.13 -21.39 -17.40
N LEU A 81 -15.84 -21.20 -17.69
CA LEU A 81 -15.13 -19.94 -17.47
C LEU A 81 -14.69 -19.32 -18.80
N SER A 82 -14.71 -18.01 -18.82
CA SER A 82 -14.05 -17.18 -19.83
C SER A 82 -12.86 -16.48 -19.20
N PHE A 83 -11.80 -16.29 -19.98
CA PHE A 83 -10.60 -15.60 -19.53
C PHE A 83 -10.49 -14.25 -20.22
N VAL A 84 -10.58 -13.17 -19.46
CA VAL A 84 -10.47 -11.79 -19.96
C VAL A 84 -9.05 -11.31 -19.72
N VAL A 85 -8.30 -11.08 -20.80
CA VAL A 85 -6.96 -10.50 -20.72
C VAL A 85 -7.02 -9.00 -21.03
N ARG A 86 -6.35 -8.20 -20.22
CA ARG A 86 -6.15 -6.77 -20.44
C ARG A 86 -4.67 -6.45 -20.44
N LEU A 87 -4.27 -5.59 -21.37
CA LEU A 87 -2.98 -4.91 -21.32
C LEU A 87 -3.23 -3.46 -20.94
N GLU A 88 -2.64 -3.03 -19.86
CA GLU A 88 -2.73 -1.68 -19.34
C GLU A 88 -1.37 -0.98 -19.42
N LYS A 89 -1.38 0.34 -19.59
CA LYS A 89 -0.19 1.19 -19.51
C LYS A 89 -0.48 2.37 -18.58
N ASN A 90 0.34 2.55 -17.55
CA ASN A 90 0.18 3.60 -16.56
C ASN A 90 -1.26 3.67 -16.01
N GLY A 91 -1.88 2.51 -15.76
CA GLY A 91 -3.26 2.37 -15.26
C GLY A 91 -4.37 2.56 -16.31
N VAL A 92 -4.03 2.73 -17.59
CA VAL A 92 -5.03 2.88 -18.68
C VAL A 92 -5.05 1.61 -19.52
N VAL A 93 -6.25 1.03 -19.72
CA VAL A 93 -6.43 -0.14 -20.56
C VAL A 93 -6.16 0.21 -22.02
N LEU A 94 -5.15 -0.39 -22.63
CA LEU A 94 -4.81 -0.25 -24.04
C LEU A 94 -5.59 -1.22 -24.90
N LYS A 95 -5.73 -2.46 -24.40
CA LYS A 95 -6.46 -3.53 -25.09
C LYS A 95 -7.08 -4.48 -24.10
N SER A 96 -8.22 -5.03 -24.49
CA SER A 96 -8.87 -6.16 -23.84
C SER A 96 -9.26 -7.20 -24.87
N ASP A 97 -9.13 -8.48 -24.50
CA ASP A 97 -9.54 -9.62 -25.31
C ASP A 97 -10.09 -10.73 -24.41
N THR A 98 -10.84 -11.66 -24.98
CA THR A 98 -11.44 -12.77 -24.22
C THR A 98 -11.15 -14.07 -24.95
N PHE A 99 -10.79 -15.10 -24.20
CA PHE A 99 -10.54 -16.43 -24.73
C PHE A 99 -11.09 -17.52 -23.80
N SER A 100 -11.26 -18.71 -24.35
CA SER A 100 -11.59 -19.90 -23.57
C SER A 100 -10.38 -20.80 -23.43
N LEU A 101 -10.20 -21.39 -22.26
CA LEU A 101 -9.13 -22.34 -21.96
C LEU A 101 -9.71 -23.48 -21.14
N ASN A 102 -9.79 -24.68 -21.70
CA ASN A 102 -10.21 -25.84 -20.95
C ASN A 102 -9.02 -26.45 -20.21
N VAL A 103 -9.08 -26.43 -18.88
CA VAL A 103 -8.14 -27.11 -17.97
C VAL A 103 -8.92 -28.15 -17.19
N PRO A 104 -8.65 -29.45 -17.39
CA PRO A 104 -9.31 -30.52 -16.62
C PRO A 104 -9.09 -30.37 -15.11
N ALA A 105 -9.96 -31.00 -14.33
CA ALA A 105 -9.84 -31.05 -12.88
C ALA A 105 -8.50 -31.63 -12.44
N GLY A 106 -7.81 -30.96 -11.52
CA GLY A 106 -6.51 -31.40 -10.99
C GLY A 106 -5.32 -31.14 -11.93
N GLU A 107 -5.53 -30.51 -13.08
CA GLU A 107 -4.49 -30.24 -14.07
C GLU A 107 -4.08 -28.77 -14.15
N SER A 108 -3.00 -28.52 -14.88
CA SER A 108 -2.53 -27.17 -15.20
C SER A 108 -2.25 -27.03 -16.69
N LYS A 109 -2.48 -25.84 -17.23
CA LYS A 109 -2.10 -25.47 -18.59
C LYS A 109 -1.39 -24.13 -18.62
N THR A 110 -0.40 -24.05 -19.49
CA THR A 110 0.35 -22.80 -19.75
C THR A 110 0.13 -22.38 -21.20
N MET A 111 -0.10 -21.09 -21.41
CA MET A 111 -0.22 -20.51 -22.74
C MET A 111 0.49 -19.15 -22.82
N LYS A 112 0.93 -18.80 -24.02
CA LYS A 112 1.51 -17.48 -24.26
C LYS A 112 0.39 -16.47 -24.47
N LEU A 113 0.43 -15.36 -23.71
CA LEU A 113 -0.42 -14.22 -23.96
C LEU A 113 0.07 -13.49 -25.21
N THR A 114 -0.84 -13.20 -26.13
CA THR A 114 -0.50 -12.46 -27.34
C THR A 114 -0.40 -10.98 -26.99
N LEU A 115 0.81 -10.45 -27.08
CA LEU A 115 1.09 -9.04 -26.86
C LEU A 115 0.77 -8.19 -28.05
N HIS A 116 0.23 -7.01 -27.82
CA HIS A 116 0.38 -5.93 -28.76
C HIS A 116 1.82 -5.39 -28.75
N LYS A 117 2.19 -4.74 -29.86
CA LYS A 117 3.45 -4.02 -29.95
C LYS A 117 3.53 -3.00 -28.81
N ILE A 118 4.52 -3.16 -27.97
CA ILE A 118 4.88 -2.20 -26.93
C ILE A 118 5.88 -1.26 -27.58
N ASP A 119 5.49 -0.03 -27.83
CA ASP A 119 6.25 0.92 -28.63
C ASP A 119 6.62 2.21 -27.89
N SER A 120 6.31 2.31 -26.62
CA SER A 120 6.60 3.50 -25.83
C SER A 120 6.92 3.15 -24.37
N ALA A 121 7.71 3.98 -23.71
CA ALA A 121 8.06 3.83 -22.31
C ALA A 121 6.84 3.94 -21.39
N GLY A 122 6.90 3.25 -20.27
CA GLY A 122 5.87 3.27 -19.22
C GLY A 122 5.81 1.97 -18.45
N GLU A 123 5.01 1.96 -17.40
CA GLU A 123 4.64 0.77 -16.66
C GLU A 123 3.51 0.05 -17.40
N TYR A 124 3.70 -1.22 -17.69
CA TYR A 124 2.72 -2.07 -18.33
C TYR A 124 2.25 -3.16 -17.37
N VAL A 125 0.97 -3.48 -17.43
CA VAL A 125 0.37 -4.55 -16.65
C VAL A 125 -0.38 -5.49 -17.58
N PHE A 126 -0.02 -6.78 -17.54
CA PHE A 126 -0.93 -7.83 -17.95
C PHE A 126 -1.86 -8.13 -16.80
N HIS A 127 -3.13 -8.08 -17.04
CA HIS A 127 -4.15 -8.54 -16.12
C HIS A 127 -5.01 -9.60 -16.81
N VAL A 128 -5.12 -10.77 -16.21
CA VAL A 128 -6.01 -11.85 -16.68
C VAL A 128 -6.99 -12.19 -15.58
N SER A 129 -8.28 -12.10 -15.88
CA SER A 129 -9.37 -12.54 -14.99
C SER A 129 -10.04 -13.79 -15.55
N ALA A 130 -10.20 -14.80 -14.73
CA ALA A 130 -11.11 -15.92 -15.00
C ALA A 130 -12.50 -15.54 -14.49
N VAL A 131 -13.48 -15.48 -15.38
CA VAL A 131 -14.85 -15.04 -15.08
C VAL A 131 -15.85 -16.13 -15.44
N THR A 132 -17.02 -16.15 -14.80
CA THR A 132 -18.14 -17.00 -15.21
C THR A 132 -18.55 -16.69 -16.65
N ALA A 133 -18.61 -17.71 -17.53
CA ALA A 133 -19.04 -17.52 -18.91
C ALA A 133 -20.54 -17.20 -18.99
N ASP A 134 -21.35 -17.87 -18.16
CA ASP A 134 -22.80 -17.75 -18.12
C ASP A 134 -23.28 -17.39 -16.71
N GLN A 135 -24.52 -16.95 -16.61
CA GLN A 135 -25.20 -16.74 -15.34
C GLN A 135 -25.34 -18.08 -14.59
N THR A 136 -25.06 -18.05 -13.29
CA THR A 136 -25.19 -19.19 -12.37
C THR A 136 -26.26 -18.88 -11.31
N LEU A 137 -26.55 -19.84 -10.42
CA LEU A 137 -27.48 -19.63 -9.30
C LEU A 137 -26.94 -18.61 -8.27
N TRP A 138 -25.64 -18.35 -8.25
CA TRP A 138 -24.95 -17.56 -7.21
C TRP A 138 -24.20 -16.36 -7.74
N ALA A 139 -24.04 -16.23 -9.07
CA ALA A 139 -23.36 -15.11 -9.70
C ALA A 139 -23.84 -14.87 -11.13
N ASP A 140 -23.80 -13.62 -11.56
CA ASP A 140 -24.05 -13.24 -12.94
C ASP A 140 -22.90 -13.64 -13.87
N ALA A 141 -23.15 -13.68 -15.17
CA ALA A 141 -22.11 -13.83 -16.18
C ALA A 141 -21.09 -12.71 -16.03
N GLY A 142 -19.80 -13.03 -16.19
CA GLY A 142 -18.71 -12.08 -16.01
C GLY A 142 -18.24 -11.91 -14.58
N HIS A 143 -18.79 -12.65 -13.60
CA HIS A 143 -18.30 -12.62 -12.22
C HIS A 143 -16.88 -13.18 -12.15
N GLU A 144 -15.94 -12.43 -11.58
CA GLU A 144 -14.55 -12.82 -11.46
C GLU A 144 -14.34 -13.89 -10.37
N ILE A 145 -13.76 -15.01 -10.77
CA ILE A 145 -13.42 -16.15 -9.89
C ILE A 145 -11.99 -16.05 -9.38
N ALA A 146 -11.06 -15.67 -10.27
CA ALA A 146 -9.65 -15.54 -9.97
C ALA A 146 -9.00 -14.56 -10.94
N PHE A 147 -7.86 -14.01 -10.56
CA PHE A 147 -7.07 -13.16 -11.44
C PHE A 147 -5.57 -13.39 -11.25
N ALA A 148 -4.80 -12.94 -12.23
CA ALA A 148 -3.35 -12.83 -12.15
C ALA A 148 -2.88 -11.56 -12.84
N GLN A 149 -1.76 -11.03 -12.39
CA GLN A 149 -1.12 -9.84 -12.96
C GLN A 149 0.36 -10.07 -13.15
N GLU A 150 0.93 -9.45 -14.18
CA GLU A 150 2.35 -9.27 -14.36
C GLU A 150 2.62 -7.80 -14.68
N VAL A 151 3.44 -7.17 -13.85
CA VAL A 151 3.85 -5.77 -14.03
C VAL A 151 5.27 -5.76 -14.61
N PHE A 152 5.49 -4.98 -15.65
CA PHE A 152 6.81 -4.77 -16.22
C PHE A 152 6.98 -3.34 -16.73
N GLU A 153 8.21 -2.83 -16.67
CA GLU A 153 8.54 -1.48 -17.09
C GLU A 153 9.28 -1.50 -18.43
N VAL A 154 8.83 -0.65 -19.33
CA VAL A 154 9.56 -0.35 -20.56
C VAL A 154 10.22 1.01 -20.39
N LYS A 155 11.55 1.01 -20.34
CA LYS A 155 12.33 2.24 -20.17
C LYS A 155 12.41 3.00 -21.49
N ASP A 156 12.34 4.30 -21.41
CA ASP A 156 12.67 5.17 -22.53
C ASP A 156 14.20 5.22 -22.67
N ASN A 157 14.70 4.49 -23.66
CA ASN A 157 16.14 4.55 -24.00
C ASN A 157 16.55 5.92 -24.59
N GLN A 158 15.58 6.83 -24.77
CA GLN A 158 15.80 8.20 -25.28
C GLN A 158 15.72 9.28 -24.19
N ILE A 159 15.40 8.91 -22.95
CA ILE A 159 15.64 9.88 -21.87
C ILE A 159 17.16 10.01 -21.81
N PRO A 160 17.72 11.15 -22.23
CA PRO A 160 19.14 11.38 -22.04
C PRO A 160 19.40 11.15 -20.56
N GLU A 161 20.44 10.36 -20.23
CA GLU A 161 20.94 10.36 -18.87
C GLU A 161 21.08 11.82 -18.49
N THR A 162 20.15 12.32 -17.70
CA THR A 162 20.25 13.67 -17.17
C THR A 162 21.53 13.63 -16.39
N THR A 163 22.58 14.25 -16.92
CA THR A 163 23.83 14.42 -16.18
C THR A 163 23.42 15.14 -14.91
N LEU A 164 23.23 14.36 -13.84
CA LEU A 164 22.88 14.90 -12.54
C LEU A 164 23.98 15.90 -12.19
N GLN A 165 23.65 17.18 -12.21
CA GLN A 165 24.60 18.20 -11.82
C GLN A 165 24.86 18.05 -10.32
N LYS A 166 26.13 17.97 -9.95
CA LYS A 166 26.50 17.92 -8.54
C LYS A 166 25.90 19.13 -7.81
N PRO A 167 25.14 18.94 -6.73
CA PRO A 167 24.59 20.06 -5.99
C PRO A 167 25.70 20.89 -5.35
N THR A 168 25.50 22.20 -5.25
CA THR A 168 26.35 23.07 -4.49
C THR A 168 26.07 22.95 -3.01
N ILE A 169 27.10 22.73 -2.20
CA ILE A 169 26.97 22.51 -0.76
C ILE A 169 27.61 23.70 -0.04
N VAL A 170 26.87 24.28 0.91
CA VAL A 170 27.30 25.37 1.75
C VAL A 170 27.33 24.94 3.21
N TYR A 171 28.50 24.92 3.81
CA TYR A 171 28.69 24.55 5.21
C TYR A 171 28.70 25.76 6.10
N GLY A 172 27.64 25.97 6.87
CA GLY A 172 27.58 26.95 7.94
C GLY A 172 27.75 26.32 9.31
N ASP A 173 27.91 27.13 10.34
CA ASP A 173 28.04 26.65 11.72
C ASP A 173 26.75 25.96 12.22
N VAL A 174 25.59 26.48 11.80
CA VAL A 174 24.25 26.01 12.22
C VAL A 174 23.52 25.28 11.11
N ILE A 175 23.71 25.68 9.86
CA ILE A 175 22.99 25.20 8.70
C ILE A 175 23.94 24.56 7.70
N ILE A 176 23.52 23.41 7.12
CA ILE A 176 24.08 22.88 5.88
C ILE A 176 23.07 23.19 4.77
N GLY A 177 23.49 23.98 3.77
CA GLY A 177 22.67 24.24 2.56
C GLY A 177 23.07 23.33 1.42
N VAL A 178 22.10 22.81 0.70
CA VAL A 178 22.29 21.99 -0.51
C VAL A 178 21.44 22.61 -1.62
N HIS A 179 22.08 23.01 -2.72
CA HIS A 179 21.44 23.75 -3.80
C HIS A 179 21.67 23.02 -5.14
N GLY A 180 20.60 22.70 -5.83
CA GLY A 180 20.58 22.23 -7.21
C GLY A 180 19.96 23.27 -8.13
N GLU A 181 19.75 22.91 -9.39
CA GLU A 181 19.22 23.81 -10.40
C GLU A 181 17.82 24.33 -10.03
N ASN A 182 16.93 23.43 -9.59
CA ASN A 182 15.51 23.72 -9.31
C ASN A 182 15.11 23.48 -7.86
N PHE A 183 16.07 23.19 -6.97
CA PHE A 183 15.78 22.92 -5.58
C PHE A 183 16.81 23.52 -4.64
N SER A 184 16.39 23.77 -3.42
CA SER A 184 17.29 24.08 -2.31
C SER A 184 16.80 23.42 -1.04
N MET A 185 17.74 22.94 -0.24
CA MET A 185 17.49 22.31 1.05
C MET A 185 18.34 22.98 2.13
N MET A 186 17.80 23.08 3.33
CA MET A 186 18.53 23.51 4.52
C MET A 186 18.38 22.46 5.62
N PHE A 187 19.50 22.06 6.17
CA PHE A 187 19.57 21.13 7.30
C PHE A 187 20.07 21.89 8.52
N ASP A 188 19.22 21.96 9.53
CA ASP A 188 19.52 22.64 10.78
C ASP A 188 20.23 21.71 11.76
N LYS A 189 21.45 22.04 12.13
CA LYS A 189 22.27 21.25 13.07
C LYS A 189 21.81 21.42 14.52
N LYS A 190 21.07 22.49 14.84
CA LYS A 190 20.56 22.75 16.19
C LYS A 190 19.24 21.98 16.43
N GLU A 191 18.31 22.06 15.47
CA GLU A 191 17.05 21.32 15.54
C GLU A 191 17.20 19.83 15.21
N GLY A 192 18.28 19.50 14.51
CA GLY A 192 18.58 18.15 14.02
C GLY A 192 17.61 17.71 12.94
N GLY A 193 17.85 18.09 11.66
CA GLY A 193 17.05 17.65 10.53
C GLY A 193 16.85 18.70 9.46
N ILE A 194 16.05 18.37 8.46
CA ILE A 194 15.71 19.26 7.36
C ILE A 194 14.76 20.35 7.85
N SER A 195 15.13 21.61 7.65
CA SER A 195 14.35 22.78 8.07
C SER A 195 13.70 23.54 6.90
N SER A 196 14.18 23.32 5.68
CA SER A 196 13.61 23.90 4.46
C SER A 196 13.84 22.95 3.29
N LEU A 197 12.82 22.78 2.48
CA LEU A 197 12.87 22.10 1.18
C LEU A 197 12.09 22.95 0.19
N LYS A 198 12.79 23.58 -0.73
CA LYS A 198 12.19 24.33 -1.83
C LYS A 198 12.39 23.63 -3.15
N TYR A 199 11.37 23.61 -3.96
CA TYR A 199 11.43 23.22 -5.36
C TYR A 199 10.70 24.26 -6.20
N ASN A 200 11.36 24.82 -7.20
CA ASN A 200 10.84 25.97 -7.99
C ASN A 200 10.29 27.10 -7.09
N ASP A 201 11.06 27.50 -6.06
CA ASP A 201 10.72 28.54 -5.06
C ASP A 201 9.53 28.22 -4.13
N PHE A 202 8.85 27.09 -4.30
CA PHE A 202 7.80 26.67 -3.39
C PHE A 202 8.39 25.93 -2.17
N GLU A 203 8.06 26.40 -0.96
CA GLU A 203 8.50 25.79 0.31
C GLU A 203 7.57 24.63 0.71
N TYR A 204 8.13 23.44 0.85
CA TYR A 204 7.39 22.22 1.21
C TYR A 204 7.41 21.91 2.71
N ILE A 205 8.30 22.52 3.49
CA ILE A 205 8.49 22.20 4.91
C ILE A 205 8.21 23.45 5.77
N THR A 206 7.20 23.35 6.62
CA THR A 206 6.85 24.42 7.57
C THR A 206 7.57 24.27 8.91
N ARG A 207 8.05 23.08 9.21
CA ARG A 207 8.88 22.77 10.40
C ARG A 207 9.66 21.49 10.16
N THR A 208 10.78 21.31 10.86
CA THR A 208 11.57 20.07 10.81
C THR A 208 10.72 18.85 11.16
N PRO A 209 10.58 17.87 10.25
CA PRO A 209 9.88 16.64 10.52
C PRO A 209 10.50 15.85 11.68
N LYS A 210 9.66 15.25 12.50
CA LYS A 210 10.09 14.38 13.60
C LYS A 210 9.65 12.96 13.32
N VAL A 211 10.48 11.98 13.68
CA VAL A 211 10.12 10.57 13.60
C VAL A 211 8.98 10.28 14.55
N SER A 212 7.96 9.58 14.06
CA SER A 212 6.85 9.14 14.88
C SER A 212 6.95 7.63 15.14
N PHE A 213 6.94 7.24 16.42
CA PHE A 213 6.80 5.86 16.87
C PHE A 213 5.37 5.58 17.35
N TRP A 214 4.42 6.42 16.95
CA TRP A 214 3.04 6.36 17.37
C TRP A 214 2.09 6.40 16.17
N ARG A 215 0.95 5.74 16.29
CA ARG A 215 -0.16 5.79 15.33
C ARG A 215 -1.47 6.11 16.04
N ALA A 216 -2.50 6.41 15.29
CA ALA A 216 -3.86 6.48 15.83
C ALA A 216 -4.26 5.11 16.39
N MET A 217 -4.92 5.12 17.56
CA MET A 217 -5.37 3.91 18.23
C MET A 217 -6.65 3.39 17.60
N THR A 218 -6.74 2.06 17.52
CA THR A 218 -7.97 1.36 17.19
C THR A 218 -8.77 1.07 18.45
N ASP A 219 -10.01 0.64 18.29
CA ASP A 219 -10.85 0.22 19.43
C ASP A 219 -10.23 -0.95 20.19
N ASN A 220 -9.59 -1.87 19.48
CA ASN A 220 -8.86 -2.99 20.10
C ASN A 220 -7.69 -2.50 20.95
N ASP A 221 -6.91 -1.54 20.48
CA ASP A 221 -5.83 -0.94 21.26
C ASP A 221 -6.39 -0.28 22.53
N THR A 222 -7.51 0.44 22.41
CA THR A 222 -8.17 1.10 23.54
C THR A 222 -8.71 0.08 24.53
N GLY A 223 -9.37 -0.97 24.04
CA GLY A 223 -9.88 -2.07 24.88
C GLY A 223 -8.78 -2.82 25.63
N ALA A 224 -7.58 -2.96 25.04
CA ALA A 224 -6.41 -3.54 25.66
C ALA A 224 -5.62 -2.56 26.55
N SER A 225 -6.09 -1.32 26.72
CA SER A 225 -5.38 -0.25 27.46
C SER A 225 -4.02 0.13 26.87
N GLU A 226 -3.77 -0.15 25.60
CA GLU A 226 -2.51 0.14 24.92
C GLU A 226 -2.16 1.64 24.90
N PRO A 227 -3.11 2.59 24.75
CA PRO A 227 -2.79 4.01 24.84
C PRO A 227 -2.13 4.41 26.16
N TYR A 228 -2.45 3.72 27.25
CA TYR A 228 -1.82 3.92 28.55
C TYR A 228 -0.50 3.15 28.67
N ASN A 229 -0.51 1.87 28.36
CA ASN A 229 0.65 0.97 28.51
C ASN A 229 1.82 1.38 27.62
N LEU A 230 1.52 1.89 26.42
CA LEU A 230 2.51 2.27 25.41
C LEU A 230 2.71 3.79 25.27
N ALA A 231 2.16 4.60 26.19
CA ALA A 231 2.17 6.07 26.10
C ALA A 231 3.57 6.68 25.88
N GLN A 232 4.63 6.04 26.39
CA GLN A 232 6.00 6.51 26.20
C GLN A 232 6.41 6.57 24.71
N TRP A 233 5.83 5.74 23.82
CA TRP A 233 6.16 5.73 22.41
C TRP A 233 5.66 6.98 21.69
N TYR A 234 4.59 7.61 22.19
CA TYR A 234 4.17 8.93 21.71
C TYR A 234 5.24 9.99 21.92
N ALA A 235 5.94 9.91 23.06
CA ALA A 235 7.02 10.83 23.42
C ALA A 235 8.34 10.49 22.71
N ALA A 236 8.60 9.21 22.46
CA ALA A 236 9.89 8.67 22.04
C ALA A 236 10.50 9.38 20.82
N GLY A 237 9.70 9.62 19.78
CA GLY A 237 10.14 10.35 18.59
C GLY A 237 9.98 11.86 18.72
N LYS A 238 8.83 12.31 19.22
CA LYS A 238 8.47 13.75 19.31
C LYS A 238 9.47 14.55 20.12
N PHE A 239 9.96 13.97 21.21
CA PHE A 239 10.94 14.58 22.15
C PHE A 239 12.31 13.94 22.06
N ALA A 240 12.60 13.19 20.99
CA ALA A 240 13.90 12.63 20.75
C ALA A 240 14.99 13.71 20.79
N LYS A 241 16.09 13.39 21.45
CA LYS A 241 17.21 14.33 21.63
C LYS A 241 18.18 14.17 20.48
N TYR A 242 18.38 15.23 19.73
CA TYR A 242 19.44 15.28 18.72
C TYR A 242 20.82 15.11 19.40
N LYS A 243 21.68 14.30 18.83
CA LYS A 243 23.03 14.02 19.32
C LYS A 243 24.13 14.52 18.38
N THR A 244 24.15 14.00 17.16
CA THR A 244 25.20 14.27 16.19
C THR A 244 24.66 14.30 14.77
N VAL A 245 25.41 14.98 13.89
CA VAL A 245 25.23 14.94 12.45
C VAL A 245 26.54 14.53 11.79
N SER A 246 26.44 13.70 10.77
CA SER A 246 27.53 13.37 9.86
C SER A 246 27.05 13.51 8.42
N TRP A 247 27.99 13.70 7.51
CA TRP A 247 27.68 13.81 6.09
C TRP A 247 28.75 13.16 5.22
N LEU A 248 28.31 12.71 4.04
CA LEU A 248 29.16 12.09 3.03
C LEU A 248 28.79 12.67 1.67
N GLU A 249 29.75 13.37 1.04
CA GLU A 249 29.60 13.77 -0.35
C GLU A 249 29.90 12.60 -1.28
N GLN A 250 29.03 12.42 -2.27
CA GLN A 250 29.18 11.48 -3.38
C GLN A 250 29.29 12.27 -4.68
N GLU A 251 29.52 11.58 -5.79
CA GLU A 251 29.71 12.22 -7.10
C GLU A 251 28.46 13.03 -7.52
N ASP A 252 27.29 12.48 -7.30
CA ASP A 252 25.97 13.00 -7.73
C ASP A 252 25.02 13.29 -6.57
N ALA A 253 25.42 13.03 -5.32
CA ALA A 253 24.58 13.14 -4.16
C ALA A 253 25.34 13.55 -2.91
N MET A 254 24.59 14.00 -1.91
CA MET A 254 25.08 14.20 -0.55
C MET A 254 24.18 13.42 0.41
N LYS A 255 24.77 12.64 1.30
CA LYS A 255 24.07 11.97 2.39
C LYS A 255 24.32 12.72 3.68
N ILE A 256 23.26 13.12 4.38
CA ILE A 256 23.32 13.78 5.69
C ILE A 256 22.59 12.89 6.69
N THR A 257 23.29 12.44 7.71
CA THR A 257 22.74 11.52 8.73
C THR A 257 22.73 12.21 10.09
N PHE A 258 21.55 12.32 10.66
CA PHE A 258 21.33 12.78 12.02
C PHE A 258 21.10 11.59 12.95
N THR A 259 21.77 11.60 14.11
CA THR A 259 21.58 10.60 15.16
C THR A 259 20.81 11.21 16.32
N TYR A 260 19.82 10.49 16.79
CA TYR A 260 18.94 10.89 17.90
C TYR A 260 18.91 9.84 18.99
N GLN A 261 18.61 10.28 20.20
CA GLN A 261 18.29 9.46 21.34
C GLN A 261 16.78 9.54 21.59
N ALA A 262 16.09 8.40 21.60
CA ALA A 262 14.66 8.33 21.86
C ALA A 262 14.31 8.74 23.29
N ALA A 263 13.20 9.43 23.47
CA ALA A 263 12.69 9.86 24.76
C ALA A 263 11.78 8.78 25.39
N CYS A 264 12.36 7.62 25.71
CA CYS A 264 11.66 6.47 26.33
C CYS A 264 12.61 5.67 27.23
N ILE A 265 12.07 4.70 27.97
CA ILE A 265 12.81 3.82 28.86
C ILE A 265 12.50 2.35 28.50
N PRO A 266 13.52 1.48 28.21
CA PRO A 266 14.91 1.87 27.99
C PRO A 266 15.06 2.78 26.77
N THR A 267 16.04 3.69 26.81
CA THR A 267 16.34 4.56 25.68
C THR A 267 17.10 3.79 24.59
N PHE A 268 16.95 4.23 23.34
CA PHE A 268 17.71 3.72 22.20
C PHE A 268 18.12 4.87 21.27
N GLU A 269 19.07 4.61 20.42
CA GLU A 269 19.47 5.55 19.38
C GLU A 269 18.87 5.14 18.03
N PHE A 270 18.52 6.14 17.21
CA PHE A 270 18.10 5.94 15.84
C PHE A 270 18.67 7.04 14.95
N THR A 271 18.72 6.77 13.66
CA THR A 271 19.24 7.70 12.66
C THR A 271 18.19 8.05 11.62
N VAL A 272 18.27 9.28 11.11
CA VAL A 272 17.54 9.72 9.91
C VAL A 272 18.58 10.18 8.91
N THR A 273 18.56 9.58 7.72
CA THR A 273 19.45 9.92 6.62
C THR A 273 18.66 10.53 5.48
N TYR A 274 19.12 11.65 5.02
CA TYR A 274 18.61 12.38 3.86
C TYR A 274 19.57 12.25 2.69
#